data_88bad506c27b292c15ce9b441530a60f
#
_entry.id   88bad506c27b292c15ce9b441530a60f
#
_cell.length_a   1.000
_cell.length_b   1.000
_cell.length_c   1.000
_cell.angle_alpha   90.00
_cell.angle_beta   90.00
_cell.angle_gamma   90.00
#
_symmetry.space_group_name_H-M   'P 1'
#
loop_
_entity.id
_entity.type
_entity.pdbx_description
1 polymer ?
#
loop_
_entity_poly.entity_id
_entity_poly.type
_entity_poly.pdbx_seq_one_letter_code
_entity_poly.pdbx_strand_id
1 'polypeptide(L)'
;MSEQQANQPSILVVSAHAADFVWRAGGAIALYAERGYHVRIVCLSFGERGESAKMWRQPGMTIERVKAARLEEAQRAAKILGGTLECFDLGDYPLRVPDHALLRLADIYREIRPEFVLSHSREDIYNFDHPLATHVAQEARVIAQAHGYKPEVPVIGAPPVFLFEPHQPEQCNWKPDVLLDISAVWEKKQRAFTTMAAQEHLWEYYTRVALQRGAQASRNSDKKIQYGEGYARVFPHVTEALA
;
A
#
# COMPACT_ATOMS: atom_id res chain seq x y z
N MET A 1 -16.30 14.39 -12.40
CA MET A 1 -16.45 12.92 -12.28
C MET A 1 -17.79 12.55 -12.87
N SER A 2 -17.86 11.51 -13.73
CA SER A 2 -19.13 11.02 -14.24
C SER A 2 -19.93 10.35 -13.11
N GLU A 3 -21.27 10.33 -13.20
CA GLU A 3 -22.15 9.64 -12.21
C GLU A 3 -21.78 8.17 -12.00
N GLN A 4 -21.18 7.51 -13.00
CA GLN A 4 -20.66 6.14 -12.89
C GLN A 4 -19.43 6.02 -11.98
N GLN A 5 -18.61 7.06 -11.84
CA GLN A 5 -17.47 7.06 -10.92
C GLN A 5 -17.88 7.32 -9.46
N ALA A 6 -19.02 7.95 -9.22
CA ALA A 6 -19.52 8.25 -7.88
C ALA A 6 -20.03 7.00 -7.12
N ASN A 7 -20.34 5.91 -7.82
CA ASN A 7 -20.90 4.66 -7.25
C ASN A 7 -19.94 3.46 -7.27
N GLN A 8 -18.72 3.61 -7.78
CA GLN A 8 -17.73 2.53 -7.81
C GLN A 8 -17.10 2.36 -6.43
N PRO A 9 -17.11 1.15 -5.84
CA PRO A 9 -16.41 0.92 -4.57
C PRO A 9 -14.92 1.20 -4.73
N SER A 10 -14.29 1.71 -3.69
CA SER A 10 -12.88 2.10 -3.76
C SER A 10 -12.08 1.64 -2.56
N ILE A 11 -10.78 1.51 -2.74
CA ILE A 11 -9.80 1.32 -1.68
C ILE A 11 -8.64 2.32 -1.82
N LEU A 12 -8.03 2.66 -0.70
CA LEU A 12 -6.86 3.52 -0.65
C LEU A 12 -5.65 2.73 -0.16
N VAL A 13 -4.54 2.85 -0.86
CA VAL A 13 -3.24 2.29 -0.46
C VAL A 13 -2.28 3.44 -0.23
N VAL A 14 -1.73 3.56 0.99
CA VAL A 14 -0.74 4.60 1.33
C VAL A 14 0.60 3.93 1.60
N SER A 15 1.56 4.21 0.74
CA SER A 15 2.92 3.70 0.76
C SER A 15 3.92 4.80 1.11
N ALA A 16 4.94 4.47 1.91
CA ALA A 16 6.06 5.37 2.15
C ALA A 16 6.87 5.59 0.86
N HIS A 17 7.18 4.52 0.14
CA HIS A 17 8.02 4.53 -1.05
C HIS A 17 7.33 3.89 -2.26
N ALA A 18 7.87 4.15 -3.44
CA ALA A 18 7.28 3.79 -4.73
C ALA A 18 7.16 2.27 -5.01
N ALA A 19 7.83 1.41 -4.25
CA ALA A 19 7.78 -0.04 -4.45
C ALA A 19 6.99 -0.81 -3.39
N ASP A 20 6.75 -0.23 -2.21
CA ASP A 20 6.15 -0.92 -1.08
C ASP A 20 4.80 -1.55 -1.40
N PHE A 21 3.94 -0.83 -2.12
CA PHE A 21 2.62 -1.32 -2.49
C PHE A 21 2.70 -2.58 -3.38
N VAL A 22 3.78 -2.71 -4.17
CA VAL A 22 3.99 -3.87 -5.05
C VAL A 22 4.32 -5.10 -4.22
N TRP A 23 5.30 -4.95 -3.31
CA TRP A 23 5.79 -6.04 -2.49
C TRP A 23 4.73 -6.53 -1.50
N ARG A 24 4.09 -5.60 -0.80
CA ARG A 24 3.33 -5.84 0.42
C ARG A 24 1.82 -5.97 0.18
N ALA A 25 1.28 -5.35 -0.87
CA ALA A 25 -0.15 -5.30 -1.16
C ALA A 25 -0.52 -5.55 -2.63
N GLY A 26 0.45 -5.93 -3.48
CA GLY A 26 0.21 -6.12 -4.91
C GLY A 26 -0.88 -7.14 -5.21
N GLY A 27 -0.99 -8.20 -4.41
CA GLY A 27 -2.07 -9.19 -4.53
C GLY A 27 -3.44 -8.60 -4.19
N ALA A 28 -3.55 -7.87 -3.08
CA ALA A 28 -4.80 -7.20 -2.71
C ALA A 28 -5.20 -6.17 -3.78
N ILE A 29 -4.26 -5.34 -4.25
CA ILE A 29 -4.52 -4.35 -5.31
C ILE A 29 -5.09 -5.04 -6.56
N ALA A 30 -4.43 -6.10 -7.04
CA ALA A 30 -4.87 -6.82 -8.23
C ALA A 30 -6.25 -7.49 -8.03
N LEU A 31 -6.46 -8.10 -6.86
CA LEU A 31 -7.70 -8.81 -6.53
C LEU A 31 -8.90 -7.85 -6.48
N TYR A 32 -8.75 -6.68 -5.83
CA TYR A 32 -9.82 -5.71 -5.74
C TYR A 32 -10.06 -4.98 -7.06
N ALA A 33 -9.00 -4.70 -7.83
CA ALA A 33 -9.16 -4.17 -9.19
C ALA A 33 -9.95 -5.12 -10.11
N GLU A 34 -9.71 -6.45 -10.03
CA GLU A 34 -10.48 -7.45 -10.77
C GLU A 34 -11.94 -7.59 -10.30
N ARG A 35 -12.21 -7.25 -9.04
CA ARG A 35 -13.56 -7.16 -8.49
C ARG A 35 -14.29 -5.86 -8.84
N GLY A 36 -13.68 -4.99 -9.64
CA GLY A 36 -14.28 -3.74 -10.10
C GLY A 36 -14.10 -2.56 -9.14
N TYR A 37 -13.22 -2.66 -8.15
CA TYR A 37 -12.91 -1.53 -7.26
C TYR A 37 -12.01 -0.51 -7.95
N HIS A 38 -12.22 0.76 -7.66
CA HIS A 38 -11.23 1.81 -7.91
C HIS A 38 -10.13 1.73 -6.84
N VAL A 39 -8.95 1.30 -7.25
CA VAL A 39 -7.78 1.22 -6.35
C VAL A 39 -6.93 2.46 -6.51
N ARG A 40 -6.93 3.32 -5.49
CA ARG A 40 -6.08 4.51 -5.42
C ARG A 40 -4.83 4.21 -4.61
N ILE A 41 -3.67 4.43 -5.22
CA ILE A 41 -2.36 4.26 -4.59
C ILE A 41 -1.72 5.63 -4.42
N VAL A 42 -1.29 5.95 -3.20
CA VAL A 42 -0.51 7.15 -2.87
C VAL A 42 0.85 6.71 -2.37
N CYS A 43 1.92 7.13 -3.04
CA CYS A 43 3.29 6.98 -2.56
C CYS A 43 3.78 8.34 -2.05
N LEU A 44 4.27 8.39 -0.81
CA LEU A 44 4.73 9.64 -0.21
C LEU A 44 6.09 10.08 -0.78
N SER A 45 6.93 9.12 -1.19
CA SER A 45 8.24 9.36 -1.82
C SER A 45 8.51 8.33 -2.91
N PHE A 46 9.63 8.47 -3.60
CA PHE A 46 10.07 7.50 -4.60
C PHE A 46 10.98 6.41 -4.02
N GLY A 47 11.46 6.53 -2.77
CA GLY A 47 12.52 5.66 -2.22
C GLY A 47 13.87 5.96 -2.88
N GLU A 48 14.07 7.21 -3.25
CA GLU A 48 15.20 7.64 -4.07
C GLU A 48 16.54 7.56 -3.35
N ARG A 49 16.56 7.76 -2.01
CA ARG A 49 17.81 7.73 -1.22
C ARG A 49 18.06 6.34 -0.61
N GLY A 50 17.07 5.79 0.09
CA GLY A 50 17.24 4.58 0.90
C GLY A 50 17.00 3.28 0.14
N GLU A 51 16.14 3.28 -0.88
CA GLU A 51 15.68 2.04 -1.54
C GLU A 51 16.19 1.88 -2.98
N SER A 52 17.13 2.71 -3.40
CA SER A 52 17.65 2.75 -4.78
C SER A 52 19.17 2.49 -4.86
N ALA A 53 19.73 1.72 -3.92
CA ALA A 53 21.17 1.50 -3.81
C ALA A 53 21.83 0.98 -5.10
N LYS A 54 21.15 0.10 -5.85
CA LYS A 54 21.63 -0.44 -7.13
C LYS A 54 21.81 0.67 -8.17
N MET A 55 20.91 1.65 -8.18
CA MET A 55 20.97 2.78 -9.11
C MET A 55 22.11 3.73 -8.76
N TRP A 56 22.28 4.04 -7.46
CA TRP A 56 23.35 4.92 -6.99
C TRP A 56 24.76 4.41 -7.26
N ARG A 57 24.94 3.10 -7.49
CA ARG A 57 26.25 2.51 -7.88
C ARG A 57 26.59 2.75 -9.35
N GLN A 58 25.67 3.28 -10.15
CA GLN A 58 25.92 3.55 -11.57
C GLN A 58 26.61 4.91 -11.75
N PRO A 59 27.62 5.03 -12.64
CA PRO A 59 28.27 6.31 -12.91
C PRO A 59 27.28 7.35 -13.41
N GLY A 60 27.42 8.60 -12.93
CA GLY A 60 26.61 9.73 -13.37
C GLY A 60 25.16 9.70 -12.94
N MET A 61 24.80 8.88 -11.92
CA MET A 61 23.47 8.88 -11.34
C MET A 61 23.25 10.18 -10.55
N THR A 62 22.06 10.77 -10.72
CA THR A 62 21.58 11.93 -9.96
C THR A 62 20.25 11.62 -9.30
N ILE A 63 19.85 12.43 -8.31
CA ILE A 63 18.59 12.22 -7.60
C ILE A 63 17.39 12.32 -8.54
N GLU A 64 17.41 13.22 -9.52
CA GLU A 64 16.36 13.39 -10.52
C GLU A 64 16.22 12.17 -11.41
N ARG A 65 17.35 11.57 -11.82
CA ARG A 65 17.35 10.31 -12.58
C ARG A 65 16.80 9.15 -11.79
N VAL A 66 17.17 9.04 -10.52
CA VAL A 66 16.62 8.02 -9.63
C VAL A 66 15.12 8.20 -9.47
N LYS A 67 14.65 9.41 -9.13
CA LYS A 67 13.23 9.71 -9.00
C LYS A 67 12.44 9.38 -10.26
N ALA A 68 12.93 9.80 -11.44
CA ALA A 68 12.27 9.50 -12.71
C ALA A 68 12.14 8.00 -12.97
N ALA A 69 13.21 7.23 -12.74
CA ALA A 69 13.19 5.78 -12.92
C ALA A 69 12.25 5.08 -11.93
N ARG A 70 12.27 5.49 -10.65
CA ARG A 70 11.37 4.94 -9.61
C ARG A 70 9.92 5.25 -9.90
N LEU A 71 9.61 6.47 -10.37
CA LEU A 71 8.26 6.82 -10.79
C LEU A 71 7.79 5.94 -11.96
N GLU A 72 8.63 5.75 -12.97
CA GLU A 72 8.31 4.89 -14.13
C GLU A 72 8.07 3.44 -13.70
N GLU A 73 8.91 2.88 -12.82
CA GLU A 73 8.73 1.54 -12.25
C GLU A 73 7.38 1.43 -11.54
N ALA A 74 7.06 2.38 -10.66
CA ALA A 74 5.81 2.39 -9.89
C ALA A 74 4.57 2.55 -10.78
N GLN A 75 4.62 3.42 -11.79
CA GLN A 75 3.53 3.61 -12.75
C GLN A 75 3.25 2.33 -13.55
N ARG A 76 4.30 1.64 -14.02
CA ARG A 76 4.17 0.35 -14.71
C ARG A 76 3.57 -0.72 -13.81
N ALA A 77 4.05 -0.81 -12.57
CA ALA A 77 3.50 -1.75 -11.60
C ALA A 77 2.03 -1.48 -11.28
N ALA A 78 1.69 -0.23 -10.97
CA ALA A 78 0.31 0.16 -10.67
C ALA A 78 -0.64 -0.17 -11.84
N LYS A 79 -0.21 0.08 -13.08
CA LYS A 79 -0.98 -0.27 -14.29
C LYS A 79 -1.19 -1.79 -14.43
N ILE A 80 -0.15 -2.59 -14.18
CA ILE A 80 -0.24 -4.07 -14.22
C ILE A 80 -1.23 -4.56 -13.16
N LEU A 81 -1.18 -3.99 -11.95
CA LEU A 81 -2.04 -4.36 -10.85
C LEU A 81 -3.48 -3.84 -10.98
N GLY A 82 -3.73 -2.85 -11.87
CA GLY A 82 -5.04 -2.25 -12.09
C GLY A 82 -5.37 -1.08 -11.17
N GLY A 83 -4.36 -0.49 -10.51
CA GLY A 83 -4.52 0.69 -9.66
C GLY A 83 -4.13 2.00 -10.35
N THR A 84 -4.56 3.11 -9.77
CA THR A 84 -4.16 4.48 -10.14
C THR A 84 -3.17 5.01 -9.11
N LEU A 85 -2.09 5.65 -9.56
CA LEU A 85 -0.97 6.09 -8.73
C LEU A 85 -0.87 7.62 -8.67
N GLU A 86 -0.67 8.16 -7.46
CA GLU A 86 -0.22 9.52 -7.21
C GLU A 86 1.03 9.48 -6.32
N CYS A 87 2.09 10.20 -6.69
CA CYS A 87 3.31 10.33 -5.89
C CYS A 87 3.43 11.77 -5.39
N PHE A 88 3.71 11.93 -4.09
CA PHE A 88 3.78 13.24 -3.43
C PHE A 88 5.17 13.89 -3.51
N ASP A 89 6.21 13.11 -3.83
CA ASP A 89 7.61 13.58 -3.95
C ASP A 89 8.14 14.28 -2.68
N LEU A 90 7.89 13.72 -1.52
CA LEU A 90 8.29 14.32 -0.24
C LEU A 90 9.75 13.99 0.16
N GLY A 91 10.43 13.13 -0.60
CA GLY A 91 11.73 12.58 -0.25
C GLY A 91 11.63 11.46 0.78
N ASP A 92 12.70 10.66 0.86
CA ASP A 92 12.86 9.59 1.84
C ASP A 92 14.16 9.77 2.64
N TYR A 93 14.29 9.05 3.72
CA TYR A 93 15.50 8.99 4.55
C TYR A 93 16.14 10.36 4.86
N PRO A 94 15.40 11.23 5.57
CA PRO A 94 14.12 10.97 6.23
C PRO A 94 12.92 11.48 5.44
N LEU A 95 11.83 10.73 5.46
CA LEU A 95 10.51 11.22 5.05
C LEU A 95 10.05 12.34 5.99
N ARG A 96 9.51 13.41 5.42
CA ARG A 96 8.85 14.49 6.16
C ARG A 96 7.57 14.86 5.46
N VAL A 97 6.47 14.87 6.19
CA VAL A 97 5.14 15.13 5.61
C VAL A 97 4.67 16.51 6.08
N PRO A 98 4.70 17.53 5.23
CA PRO A 98 4.19 18.84 5.55
C PRO A 98 2.65 18.87 5.52
N ASP A 99 2.05 19.84 6.21
CA ASP A 99 0.60 19.98 6.36
C ASP A 99 -0.15 19.94 5.03
N HIS A 100 0.36 20.58 3.98
CA HIS A 100 -0.29 20.57 2.68
C HIS A 100 -0.40 19.16 2.07
N ALA A 101 0.58 18.29 2.29
CA ALA A 101 0.55 16.91 1.82
C ALA A 101 -0.39 16.04 2.67
N LEU A 102 -0.41 16.24 3.99
CA LEU A 102 -1.38 15.62 4.89
C LEU A 102 -2.81 16.00 4.50
N LEU A 103 -3.06 17.29 4.26
CA LEU A 103 -4.39 17.79 3.86
C LEU A 103 -4.76 17.28 2.45
N ARG A 104 -3.81 17.19 1.51
CA ARG A 104 -4.06 16.54 0.21
C ARG A 104 -4.49 15.08 0.37
N LEU A 105 -3.87 14.34 1.28
CA LEU A 105 -4.27 12.97 1.56
C LEU A 105 -5.69 12.91 2.17
N ALA A 106 -6.05 13.84 3.05
CA ALA A 106 -7.42 13.95 3.58
C ALA A 106 -8.44 14.27 2.48
N ASP A 107 -8.08 15.11 1.50
CA ASP A 107 -8.91 15.36 0.33
C ASP A 107 -9.12 14.09 -0.51
N ILE A 108 -8.05 13.30 -0.74
CA ILE A 108 -8.15 12.01 -1.45
C ILE A 108 -9.13 11.06 -0.74
N TYR A 109 -9.11 10.98 0.59
CA TYR A 109 -10.11 10.20 1.33
C TYR A 109 -11.54 10.65 1.03
N ARG A 110 -11.80 11.97 0.96
CA ARG A 110 -13.12 12.51 0.64
C ARG A 110 -13.51 12.33 -0.83
N GLU A 111 -12.52 12.41 -1.73
CA GLU A 111 -12.71 12.21 -3.18
C GLU A 111 -13.17 10.79 -3.50
N ILE A 112 -12.48 9.78 -2.93
CA ILE A 112 -12.71 8.39 -3.30
C ILE A 112 -13.57 7.62 -2.29
N ARG A 113 -13.75 8.11 -1.06
CA ARG A 113 -14.55 7.49 0.01
C ARG A 113 -14.24 6.00 0.21
N PRO A 114 -12.99 5.63 0.54
CA PRO A 114 -12.55 4.24 0.49
C PRO A 114 -13.33 3.36 1.47
N GLU A 115 -13.67 2.13 1.06
CA GLU A 115 -14.25 1.14 1.96
C GLU A 115 -13.24 0.65 3.01
N PHE A 116 -11.96 0.60 2.64
CA PHE A 116 -10.87 0.34 3.57
C PHE A 116 -9.56 0.92 3.05
N VAL A 117 -8.57 0.96 3.94
CA VAL A 117 -7.25 1.52 3.68
C VAL A 117 -6.17 0.48 3.97
N LEU A 118 -5.15 0.43 3.13
CA LEU A 118 -3.95 -0.36 3.33
C LEU A 118 -2.77 0.58 3.59
N SER A 119 -1.95 0.29 4.61
CA SER A 119 -0.72 1.04 4.88
C SER A 119 0.30 0.14 5.60
N HIS A 120 1.43 0.71 6.02
CA HIS A 120 2.52 -0.02 6.67
C HIS A 120 2.21 -0.50 8.10
N SER A 121 3.09 -1.31 8.67
CA SER A 121 3.08 -1.61 10.10
C SER A 121 3.31 -0.34 10.93
N ARG A 122 2.77 -0.33 12.17
CA ARG A 122 3.02 0.75 13.14
C ARG A 122 4.44 0.73 13.70
N GLU A 123 5.10 -0.40 13.62
CA GLU A 123 6.47 -0.60 14.03
C GLU A 123 7.27 -1.18 12.85
N ASP A 124 8.38 -0.54 12.53
CA ASP A 124 9.39 -1.05 11.61
C ASP A 124 10.73 -0.45 12.03
N ILE A 125 11.53 -1.27 12.74
CA ILE A 125 12.83 -0.83 13.29
C ILE A 125 13.91 -0.67 12.20
N TYR A 126 13.64 -1.16 10.99
CA TYR A 126 14.55 -1.07 9.86
C TYR A 126 14.24 0.11 8.93
N ASN A 127 13.02 0.67 9.04
CA ASN A 127 12.59 1.76 8.17
C ASN A 127 11.60 2.68 8.88
N PHE A 128 12.09 3.82 9.38
CA PHE A 128 11.29 4.78 10.14
C PHE A 128 10.26 5.55 9.28
N ASP A 129 10.41 5.54 7.95
CA ASP A 129 9.44 6.16 7.05
C ASP A 129 8.13 5.36 6.97
N HIS A 130 8.19 4.02 7.18
CA HIS A 130 7.01 3.16 7.14
C HIS A 130 5.99 3.46 8.26
N PRO A 131 6.36 3.48 9.55
CA PRO A 131 5.44 3.87 10.61
C PRO A 131 4.90 5.29 10.44
N LEU A 132 5.71 6.22 9.92
CA LEU A 132 5.26 7.59 9.62
C LEU A 132 4.19 7.59 8.54
N ALA A 133 4.33 6.83 7.46
CA ALA A 133 3.31 6.72 6.42
C ALA A 133 1.96 6.23 6.98
N THR A 134 2.01 5.26 7.89
CA THR A 134 0.81 4.76 8.59
C THR A 134 0.20 5.80 9.54
N HIS A 135 1.04 6.54 10.27
CA HIS A 135 0.57 7.63 11.12
C HIS A 135 -0.17 8.67 10.29
N VAL A 136 0.44 9.14 9.20
CA VAL A 136 -0.13 10.13 8.28
C VAL A 136 -1.43 9.64 7.63
N ALA A 137 -1.49 8.36 7.22
CA ALA A 137 -2.70 7.77 6.67
C ALA A 137 -3.85 7.78 7.69
N GLN A 138 -3.58 7.50 8.97
CA GLN A 138 -4.59 7.54 10.02
C GLN A 138 -4.99 8.98 10.39
N GLU A 139 -4.04 9.91 10.44
CA GLU A 139 -4.30 11.33 10.70
C GLU A 139 -5.17 11.94 9.60
N ALA A 140 -4.83 11.72 8.32
CA ALA A 140 -5.63 12.15 7.18
C ALA A 140 -7.04 11.56 7.20
N ARG A 141 -7.19 10.29 7.61
CA ARG A 141 -8.49 9.64 7.81
C ARG A 141 -9.34 10.37 8.86
N VAL A 142 -8.75 10.77 9.97
CA VAL A 142 -9.45 11.54 11.05
C VAL A 142 -9.85 12.92 10.55
N ILE A 143 -8.95 13.63 9.85
CA ILE A 143 -9.25 14.94 9.25
C ILE A 143 -10.40 14.81 8.24
N ALA A 144 -10.43 13.77 7.42
CA ALA A 144 -11.49 13.54 6.44
C ALA A 144 -12.87 13.29 7.06
N GLN A 145 -12.94 12.86 8.33
CA GLN A 145 -14.16 12.70 9.13
C GLN A 145 -14.58 13.98 9.84
N ALA A 146 -13.71 14.98 9.93
CA ALA A 146 -13.96 16.20 10.69
C ALA A 146 -14.88 17.17 9.91
N HIS A 147 -16.07 17.43 10.43
CA HIS A 147 -17.04 18.36 9.81
C HIS A 147 -16.51 19.80 9.65
N GLY A 148 -15.59 20.24 10.51
CA GLY A 148 -14.96 21.56 10.42
C GLY A 148 -13.88 21.70 9.35
N TYR A 149 -13.40 20.61 8.76
CA TYR A 149 -12.47 20.63 7.64
C TYR A 149 -13.25 20.68 6.33
N LYS A 150 -13.14 21.76 5.54
CA LYS A 150 -13.91 22.00 4.30
C LYS A 150 -15.40 21.64 4.49
N PRO A 151 -16.17 22.46 5.25
CA PRO A 151 -17.55 22.14 5.62
C PRO A 151 -18.50 21.92 4.45
N GLU A 152 -18.16 22.45 3.27
CA GLU A 152 -18.89 22.30 2.00
C GLU A 152 -18.73 20.92 1.35
N VAL A 153 -17.74 20.13 1.79
CA VAL A 153 -17.47 18.79 1.25
C VAL A 153 -17.95 17.72 2.24
N PRO A 154 -18.78 16.76 1.82
CA PRO A 154 -19.28 15.72 2.70
C PRO A 154 -18.16 14.90 3.34
N VAL A 155 -18.26 14.67 4.66
CA VAL A 155 -17.34 13.82 5.41
C VAL A 155 -17.45 12.35 4.98
N ILE A 156 -16.42 11.57 5.24
CA ILE A 156 -16.44 10.12 5.07
C ILE A 156 -16.90 9.41 6.34
N GLY A 157 -17.24 8.12 6.23
CA GLY A 157 -17.37 7.22 7.37
C GLY A 157 -16.02 6.90 8.03
N ALA A 158 -15.96 5.79 8.73
CA ALA A 158 -14.76 5.33 9.43
C ALA A 158 -14.15 4.08 8.75
N PRO A 159 -13.53 4.20 7.56
CA PRO A 159 -13.00 3.05 6.86
C PRO A 159 -11.97 2.31 7.72
N PRO A 160 -12.03 0.97 7.82
CA PRO A 160 -11.02 0.18 8.52
C PRO A 160 -9.66 0.33 7.86
N VAL A 161 -8.59 0.22 8.67
CA VAL A 161 -7.21 0.28 8.22
C VAL A 161 -6.56 -1.08 8.46
N PHE A 162 -5.96 -1.62 7.40
CA PHE A 162 -5.17 -2.85 7.44
C PHE A 162 -3.70 -2.52 7.19
N LEU A 163 -2.84 -3.16 7.95
CA LEU A 163 -1.40 -2.94 7.94
C LEU A 163 -0.70 -4.04 7.16
N PHE A 164 0.13 -3.67 6.19
CA PHE A 164 0.98 -4.61 5.47
C PHE A 164 1.93 -5.33 6.41
N GLU A 165 2.35 -6.51 6.01
CA GLU A 165 3.45 -7.22 6.64
C GLU A 165 4.77 -6.44 6.47
N PRO A 166 5.49 -6.10 7.57
CA PRO A 166 6.81 -5.50 7.49
C PRO A 166 7.83 -6.53 6.98
N HIS A 167 9.02 -6.05 6.56
CA HIS A 167 10.06 -6.93 6.02
C HIS A 167 10.56 -7.98 7.02
N GLN A 168 10.60 -7.63 8.30
CA GLN A 168 11.03 -8.51 9.41
C GLN A 168 9.92 -8.51 10.48
N PRO A 169 8.84 -9.29 10.30
CA PRO A 169 7.67 -9.22 11.17
C PRO A 169 7.97 -9.57 12.62
N GLU A 170 8.93 -10.49 12.88
CA GLU A 170 9.29 -10.90 14.22
C GLU A 170 9.90 -9.76 15.03
N GLN A 171 10.70 -8.89 14.41
CA GLN A 171 11.33 -7.73 15.05
C GLN A 171 10.39 -6.51 15.12
N CYS A 172 9.31 -6.53 14.37
CA CYS A 172 8.31 -5.45 14.32
C CYS A 172 7.07 -5.76 15.15
N ASN A 173 7.14 -6.75 16.04
CA ASN A 173 6.02 -7.18 16.89
C ASN A 173 4.71 -7.36 16.10
N TRP A 174 4.81 -7.86 14.87
CA TRP A 174 3.72 -7.94 13.92
C TRP A 174 3.19 -9.37 13.76
N LYS A 175 1.87 -9.52 13.76
CA LYS A 175 1.17 -10.78 13.50
C LYS A 175 0.01 -10.52 12.53
N PRO A 176 -0.25 -11.43 11.57
CA PRO A 176 -1.40 -11.30 10.69
C PRO A 176 -2.70 -11.63 11.45
N ASP A 177 -3.70 -10.75 11.34
CA ASP A 177 -5.09 -11.00 11.72
C ASP A 177 -5.91 -11.50 10.52
N VAL A 178 -5.44 -11.19 9.30
CA VAL A 178 -6.08 -11.56 8.05
C VAL A 178 -5.05 -12.18 7.12
N LEU A 179 -5.39 -13.31 6.54
CA LEU A 179 -4.66 -13.97 5.48
C LEU A 179 -5.52 -13.92 4.21
N LEU A 180 -5.08 -13.13 3.24
CA LEU A 180 -5.78 -12.95 1.97
C LEU A 180 -5.26 -13.96 0.94
N ASP A 181 -6.13 -14.79 0.38
CA ASP A 181 -5.79 -15.64 -0.76
C ASP A 181 -5.62 -14.79 -2.02
N ILE A 182 -4.41 -14.79 -2.54
CA ILE A 182 -4.03 -14.08 -3.77
C ILE A 182 -3.63 -15.02 -4.91
N SER A 183 -3.93 -16.32 -4.78
CA SER A 183 -3.51 -17.33 -5.75
C SER A 183 -4.02 -17.02 -7.16
N ALA A 184 -5.26 -16.53 -7.28
CA ALA A 184 -5.87 -16.19 -8.57
C ALA A 184 -5.17 -15.02 -9.29
N VAL A 185 -4.54 -14.12 -8.55
CA VAL A 185 -3.90 -12.90 -9.07
C VAL A 185 -2.37 -12.92 -8.94
N TRP A 186 -1.80 -14.06 -8.52
CA TRP A 186 -0.37 -14.18 -8.28
C TRP A 186 0.48 -13.80 -9.49
N GLU A 187 0.11 -14.25 -10.68
CA GLU A 187 0.84 -13.93 -11.91
C GLU A 187 0.88 -12.42 -12.20
N LYS A 188 -0.21 -11.69 -11.89
CA LYS A 188 -0.22 -10.23 -11.99
C LYS A 188 0.76 -9.60 -11.01
N LYS A 189 0.73 -10.03 -9.74
CA LYS A 189 1.67 -9.55 -8.72
C LYS A 189 3.11 -9.84 -9.14
N GLN A 190 3.41 -11.04 -9.62
CA GLN A 190 4.73 -11.43 -10.09
C GLN A 190 5.22 -10.58 -11.27
N ARG A 191 4.35 -10.30 -12.24
CA ARG A 191 4.69 -9.37 -13.33
C ARG A 191 4.95 -7.95 -12.83
N ALA A 192 4.24 -7.47 -11.82
CA ALA A 192 4.53 -6.19 -11.21
C ALA A 192 5.90 -6.17 -10.50
N PHE A 193 6.34 -7.29 -9.89
CA PHE A 193 7.70 -7.42 -9.35
C PHE A 193 8.76 -7.12 -10.41
N THR A 194 8.60 -7.65 -11.61
CA THR A 194 9.61 -7.50 -12.68
C THR A 194 9.79 -6.06 -13.15
N THR A 195 8.87 -5.16 -12.81
CA THR A 195 9.04 -3.73 -13.11
C THR A 195 9.94 -3.02 -12.09
N MET A 196 10.17 -3.61 -10.90
CA MET A 196 10.98 -3.05 -9.81
C MET A 196 12.46 -3.42 -9.94
N ALA A 197 13.10 -3.02 -11.04
CA ALA A 197 14.49 -3.40 -11.35
C ALA A 197 15.50 -2.85 -10.33
N ALA A 198 15.21 -1.72 -9.69
CA ALA A 198 16.04 -1.14 -8.63
C ALA A 198 16.18 -2.08 -7.41
N GLN A 199 15.20 -2.94 -7.19
CA GLN A 199 15.11 -3.84 -6.03
C GLN A 199 14.90 -5.32 -6.43
N GLU A 200 15.46 -5.79 -7.53
CA GLU A 200 15.28 -7.17 -8.03
C GLU A 200 15.63 -8.27 -7.00
N HIS A 201 16.52 -7.95 -6.05
CA HIS A 201 16.90 -8.88 -4.97
C HIS A 201 15.73 -9.22 -4.02
N LEU A 202 14.62 -8.47 -4.07
CA LEU A 202 13.43 -8.72 -3.28
C LEU A 202 12.43 -9.67 -3.95
N TRP A 203 12.58 -10.00 -5.22
CA TRP A 203 11.63 -10.85 -5.96
C TRP A 203 11.50 -12.24 -5.32
N GLU A 204 12.62 -12.88 -5.04
CA GLU A 204 12.64 -14.20 -4.40
C GLU A 204 12.09 -14.12 -2.95
N TYR A 205 12.50 -13.10 -2.20
CA TYR A 205 12.04 -12.90 -0.83
C TYR A 205 10.52 -12.84 -0.75
N TYR A 206 9.87 -11.93 -1.51
CA TYR A 206 8.41 -11.79 -1.47
C TYR A 206 7.66 -12.94 -2.12
N THR A 207 8.28 -13.70 -3.01
CA THR A 207 7.73 -14.97 -3.49
C THR A 207 7.67 -16.00 -2.36
N ARG A 208 8.73 -16.12 -1.56
CA ARG A 208 8.75 -17.02 -0.38
C ARG A 208 7.75 -16.59 0.69
N VAL A 209 7.63 -15.29 0.95
CA VAL A 209 6.62 -14.76 1.89
C VAL A 209 5.21 -15.12 1.42
N ALA A 210 4.89 -14.93 0.14
CA ALA A 210 3.58 -15.28 -0.40
C ALA A 210 3.25 -16.78 -0.28
N LEU A 211 4.21 -17.66 -0.54
CA LEU A 211 4.07 -19.11 -0.34
C LEU A 211 3.86 -19.48 1.15
N GLN A 212 4.63 -18.85 2.05
CA GLN A 212 4.49 -19.05 3.48
C GLN A 212 3.08 -18.64 3.98
N ARG A 213 2.59 -17.49 3.53
CA ARG A 213 1.25 -17.01 3.90
C ARG A 213 0.15 -17.86 3.27
N GLY A 214 0.33 -18.39 2.06
CA GLY A 214 -0.56 -19.37 1.45
C GLY A 214 -0.64 -20.67 2.26
N ALA A 215 0.52 -21.21 2.68
CA ALA A 215 0.57 -22.39 3.54
C ALA A 215 -0.09 -22.14 4.90
N GLN A 216 0.10 -20.98 5.51
CA GLN A 216 -0.54 -20.58 6.74
C GLN A 216 -2.07 -20.46 6.57
N ALA A 217 -2.53 -19.82 5.48
CA ALA A 217 -3.94 -19.70 5.17
C ALA A 217 -4.62 -21.05 4.95
N SER A 218 -3.96 -21.97 4.24
CA SER A 218 -4.47 -23.34 4.05
C SER A 218 -4.64 -24.11 5.36
N ARG A 219 -3.83 -23.82 6.39
CA ARG A 219 -3.99 -24.45 7.70
C ARG A 219 -5.13 -23.87 8.54
N ASN A 220 -5.58 -22.67 8.19
CA ASN A 220 -6.64 -21.95 8.91
C ASN A 220 -7.95 -21.89 8.11
N SER A 221 -8.06 -22.68 7.04
CA SER A 221 -9.26 -22.81 6.21
C SER A 221 -9.37 -24.23 5.65
N ASP A 222 -10.49 -24.55 5.05
CA ASP A 222 -10.75 -25.82 4.32
C ASP A 222 -10.25 -25.77 2.86
N LYS A 223 -9.61 -24.67 2.44
CA LYS A 223 -9.12 -24.45 1.09
C LYS A 223 -7.62 -24.68 0.99
N LYS A 224 -7.17 -25.21 -0.15
CA LYS A 224 -5.76 -25.25 -0.52
C LYS A 224 -5.39 -23.92 -1.18
N ILE A 225 -4.64 -23.08 -0.45
CA ILE A 225 -4.21 -21.74 -0.88
C ILE A 225 -2.70 -21.79 -1.17
N GLN A 226 -2.30 -21.42 -2.38
CA GLN A 226 -0.91 -21.48 -2.78
C GLN A 226 -0.16 -20.19 -2.40
N TYR A 227 -0.75 -19.05 -2.64
CA TYR A 227 -0.15 -17.74 -2.37
C TYR A 227 -1.07 -16.89 -1.50
N GLY A 228 -0.51 -16.24 -0.50
CA GLY A 228 -1.23 -15.36 0.41
C GLY A 228 -0.52 -14.06 0.69
N GLU A 229 -1.27 -13.08 1.15
CA GLU A 229 -0.78 -11.84 1.79
C GLU A 229 -1.31 -11.77 3.21
N GLY A 230 -0.46 -11.31 4.13
CA GLY A 230 -0.82 -11.12 5.54
C GLY A 230 -1.11 -9.65 5.84
N TYR A 231 -2.16 -9.41 6.65
CA TYR A 231 -2.53 -8.08 7.11
C TYR A 231 -2.84 -8.11 8.61
N ALA A 232 -2.41 -7.07 9.33
CA ALA A 232 -2.85 -6.81 10.69
C ALA A 232 -3.95 -5.73 10.69
N ARG A 233 -4.86 -5.78 11.65
CA ARG A 233 -5.97 -4.81 11.75
C ARG A 233 -5.66 -3.75 12.77
N VAL A 234 -5.97 -2.50 12.44
CA VAL A 234 -5.84 -1.38 13.38
C VAL A 234 -7.00 -1.33 14.36
N PHE A 235 -8.21 -1.63 13.87
CA PHE A 235 -9.45 -1.53 14.63
C PHE A 235 -10.12 -2.89 14.78
N PRO A 236 -10.94 -3.08 15.83
CA PRO A 236 -11.77 -4.27 15.96
C PRO A 236 -12.66 -4.49 14.73
N HIS A 237 -12.94 -5.75 14.42
CA HIS A 237 -13.93 -6.08 13.42
C HIS A 237 -15.33 -5.91 14.00
N VAL A 238 -16.14 -5.12 13.33
CA VAL A 238 -17.56 -5.00 13.65
C VAL A 238 -18.34 -5.88 12.69
N THR A 239 -19.08 -6.83 13.20
CA THR A 239 -19.86 -7.78 12.40
C THR A 239 -21.14 -8.18 13.13
N GLU A 240 -22.16 -8.55 12.39
CA GLU A 240 -23.43 -9.07 12.93
C GLU A 240 -23.36 -10.58 13.18
N ALA A 241 -22.35 -11.29 12.64
CA ALA A 241 -22.15 -12.72 12.82
C ALA A 241 -20.65 -13.06 12.90
N LEU A 242 -20.30 -14.12 13.65
CA LEU A 242 -18.90 -14.59 13.79
C LEU A 242 -18.44 -15.45 12.61
N ALA A 243 -19.35 -16.02 11.86
CA ALA A 243 -19.12 -16.80 10.63
C ALA A 243 -20.30 -16.63 9.67
#